data_afa3903ee294c2a06090f54679764d82
#
_entry.id   afa3903ee294c2a06090f54679764d82
#
_cell.length_a   1.000
_cell.length_b   1.000
_cell.length_c   1.000
_cell.angle_alpha   90.00
_cell.angle_beta   90.00
_cell.angle_gamma   90.00
#
_symmetry.space_group_name_H-M   'P 1'
#
loop_
_entity.id
_entity.type
_entity.pdbx_description
1 polymer ?
#
loop_
_entity_poly.entity_id
_entity_poly.type
_entity_poly.pdbx_seq_one_letter_code
_entity_poly.pdbx_strand_id
1 'polypeptide(L)' 'MREYKLEKTCRCINEYVYTDGISLEFHKGREYQVDINVVYENEQKLLYKVYQNGGWYDYAILTQEEFDKNFEIIV' A
#
# COMPACT_ATOMS: atom_id res chain seq x y z
N MET A 1 -16.91 -4.38 14.86
CA MET A 1 -15.90 -3.96 13.87
C MET A 1 -15.89 -4.94 12.70
N ARG A 2 -15.86 -4.42 11.49
CA ARG A 2 -15.76 -5.23 10.28
C ARG A 2 -14.47 -4.91 9.54
N GLU A 3 -13.85 -5.94 9.01
CA GLU A 3 -12.63 -5.79 8.22
C GLU A 3 -12.76 -6.57 6.94
N TYR A 4 -12.32 -5.96 5.84
CA TYR A 4 -12.24 -6.61 4.55
C TYR A 4 -10.84 -6.39 4.00
N LYS A 5 -10.36 -7.38 3.27
CA LYS A 5 -9.08 -7.27 2.58
C LYS A 5 -9.28 -7.48 1.09
N LEU A 6 -8.75 -6.55 0.30
CA LEU A 6 -8.75 -6.63 -1.15
C LEU A 6 -7.30 -6.75 -1.61
N GLU A 7 -7.03 -7.76 -2.43
CA GLU A 7 -5.69 -7.95 -3.00
C GLU A 7 -5.67 -7.38 -4.40
N LYS A 8 -4.77 -6.44 -4.64
CA LYS A 8 -4.66 -5.72 -5.91
C LYS A 8 -3.20 -5.60 -6.33
N THR A 9 -3.01 -5.12 -7.55
CA THR A 9 -1.69 -4.74 -8.04
C THR A 9 -1.68 -3.23 -8.20
N CYS A 10 -0.59 -2.60 -7.81
CA CYS A 10 -0.43 -1.16 -7.96
C CYS A 10 0.86 -0.87 -8.71
N ARG A 11 0.97 0.36 -9.24
CA ARG A 11 2.18 0.87 -9.87
C ARG A 11 2.64 2.08 -9.10
N CYS A 12 3.94 2.17 -8.86
CA CYS A 12 4.54 3.34 -8.23
C CYS A 12 4.60 4.46 -9.27
N ILE A 13 4.02 5.62 -8.94
CA ILE A 13 4.00 6.76 -9.85
C ILE A 13 5.00 7.85 -9.45
N ASN A 14 5.50 7.80 -8.22
CA ASN A 14 6.55 8.70 -7.73
C ASN A 14 7.51 7.87 -6.89
N GLU A 15 8.81 8.11 -7.04
CA GLU A 15 9.80 7.46 -6.17
C GLU A 15 9.40 7.68 -4.72
N TYR A 16 9.37 6.61 -3.94
CA TYR A 16 8.92 6.67 -2.57
C TYR A 16 9.79 5.83 -1.67
N VAL A 17 10.18 6.38 -0.54
CA VAL A 17 10.93 5.64 0.47
C VAL A 17 10.11 5.61 1.76
N TYR A 18 9.81 4.42 2.21
CA TYR A 18 9.10 4.19 3.45
C TYR A 18 10.11 3.93 4.55
N THR A 19 10.04 4.67 5.65
CA THR A 19 11.07 4.62 6.69
C THR A 19 10.55 4.35 8.09
N ASP A 20 9.33 3.86 8.23
CA ASP A 20 8.76 3.59 9.55
C ASP A 20 9.20 2.21 10.05
N GLY A 21 10.30 2.20 10.79
CA GLY A 21 10.84 0.98 11.36
C GLY A 21 11.80 0.22 10.45
N ILE A 22 11.60 0.30 9.16
CA ILE A 22 12.45 -0.31 8.14
C ILE A 22 12.55 0.65 6.97
N SER A 23 13.52 0.46 6.12
CA SER A 23 13.67 1.29 4.94
C SER A 23 13.31 0.49 3.71
N LEU A 24 12.25 0.91 3.01
CA LEU A 24 11.79 0.25 1.80
C LEU A 24 11.73 1.26 0.67
N GLU A 25 12.34 0.92 -0.46
CA GLU A 25 12.37 1.79 -1.63
C GLU A 25 11.38 1.28 -2.67
N PHE A 26 10.54 2.18 -3.16
CA PHE A 26 9.60 1.89 -4.23
C PHE A 26 9.94 2.77 -5.42
N HIS A 27 10.12 2.14 -6.57
CA HIS A 27 10.63 2.82 -7.76
C HIS A 27 9.53 3.12 -8.77
N LYS A 28 9.57 4.35 -9.27
CA LYS A 28 8.61 4.82 -10.27
C LYS A 28 8.57 3.87 -11.48
N GLY A 29 7.38 3.51 -11.88
CA GLY A 29 7.16 2.63 -13.02
C GLY A 29 7.10 1.15 -12.68
N ARG A 30 7.51 0.75 -11.51
CA ARG A 30 7.44 -0.64 -11.08
C ARG A 30 6.08 -0.97 -10.49
N GLU A 31 5.70 -2.24 -10.61
CA GLU A 31 4.44 -2.75 -10.07
C GLU A 31 4.70 -3.52 -8.79
N TYR A 32 3.77 -3.38 -7.86
CA TYR A 32 3.86 -4.01 -6.54
C TYR A 32 2.51 -4.59 -6.16
N GLN A 33 2.55 -5.62 -5.33
CA GLN A 33 1.33 -6.16 -4.73
C GLN A 33 0.87 -5.23 -3.62
N VAL A 34 -0.42 -4.99 -3.51
CA VAL A 34 -0.99 -4.20 -2.43
C VAL A 34 -2.20 -4.90 -1.84
N ASP A 35 -2.25 -4.95 -0.52
CA ASP A 35 -3.42 -5.39 0.21
C ASP A 35 -4.11 -4.17 0.77
N ILE A 36 -5.36 -3.97 0.39
CA ILE A 36 -6.17 -2.86 0.88
C ILE A 36 -7.04 -3.39 2.00
N ASN A 37 -6.79 -2.92 3.20
CA ASN A 37 -7.59 -3.30 4.36
C ASN A 37 -8.64 -2.24 4.62
N VAL A 38 -9.89 -2.64 4.56
CA VAL A 38 -11.04 -1.76 4.82
C VAL A 38 -11.52 -2.06 6.21
N VAL A 39 -11.41 -1.08 7.08
CA VAL A 39 -11.79 -1.23 8.49
C VAL A 39 -12.98 -0.34 8.79
N TYR A 40 -14.02 -0.92 9.36
CA TYR A 40 -15.20 -0.19 9.80
C TYR A 40 -15.27 -0.22 11.32
N GLU A 41 -15.05 0.92 11.92
CA GLU A 41 -15.29 1.12 13.35
C GLU A 41 -16.38 2.18 13.52
N ASN A 42 -15.98 3.43 13.67
CA ASN A 42 -16.90 4.54 13.70
C ASN A 42 -17.09 5.10 12.30
N GLU A 43 -16.05 5.00 11.51
CA GLU A 43 -16.04 5.43 10.11
C GLU A 43 -15.16 4.48 9.31
N GLN A 44 -15.34 4.48 8.02
CA GLN A 44 -14.53 3.65 7.13
C GLN A 44 -13.13 4.20 7.03
N LYS A 45 -12.14 3.32 7.20
CA LYS A 45 -10.73 3.64 7.00
C LYS A 45 -10.11 2.65 6.05
N LEU A 46 -9.25 3.14 5.17
CA LEU A 46 -8.49 2.32 4.26
C LEU A 46 -7.02 2.35 4.65
N LEU A 47 -6.44 1.18 4.82
CA LEU A 47 -5.00 1.02 5.05
C LEU A 47 -4.43 0.20 3.93
N TYR A 48 -3.35 0.68 3.33
CA TYR A 48 -2.72 0.04 2.19
C TYR A 48 -1.40 -0.56 2.61
N LYS A 49 -1.25 -1.87 2.43
CA LYS A 49 0.02 -2.56 2.65
C LYS A 49 0.63 -2.84 1.29
N VAL A 50 1.70 -2.12 0.97
CA VAL A 50 2.38 -2.26 -0.31
C VAL A 50 3.63 -3.10 -0.10
N TYR A 51 3.71 -4.25 -0.78
CA TYR A 51 4.80 -5.20 -0.61
C TYR A 51 5.91 -4.90 -1.58
N GLN A 52 7.13 -4.77 -1.07
CA GLN A 52 8.27 -4.37 -1.88
C GLN A 52 8.70 -5.44 -2.89
N ASN A 53 8.73 -6.68 -2.48
CA ASN A 53 9.30 -7.75 -3.31
C ASN A 53 8.30 -8.82 -3.70
N GLY A 54 7.02 -8.48 -3.80
CA GLY A 54 6.00 -9.47 -4.07
C GLY A 54 5.96 -10.56 -3.00
N GLY A 55 6.64 -10.32 -1.90
CA GLY A 55 6.77 -11.25 -0.82
C GLY A 55 6.02 -10.79 0.41
N TRP A 56 6.12 -11.61 1.40
CA TRP A 56 5.28 -11.61 2.58
C TRP A 56 5.81 -10.78 3.73
N TYR A 57 7.05 -10.29 3.62
CA TYR A 57 7.76 -9.81 4.80
C TYR A 57 7.93 -8.31 4.86
N ASP A 58 8.25 -7.70 3.74
CA ASP A 58 8.58 -6.28 3.72
C ASP A 58 7.47 -5.49 3.07
N TYR A 59 6.71 -4.78 3.85
CA TYR A 59 5.64 -3.96 3.32
C TYR A 59 5.58 -2.62 4.04
N ALA A 60 5.09 -1.63 3.32
CA ALA A 60 4.81 -0.31 3.86
C ALA A 60 3.32 -0.21 4.18
N ILE A 61 2.99 0.39 5.31
CA ILE A 61 1.59 0.65 5.68
C ILE A 61 1.32 2.12 5.42
N LEU A 62 0.43 2.38 4.46
CA LEU A 62 0.14 3.73 4.02
C LEU A 62 -1.31 4.10 4.24
N THR A 63 -1.55 5.37 4.52
CA THR A 63 -2.90 5.92 4.49
C THR A 63 -3.33 6.05 3.03
N GLN A 64 -4.62 6.23 2.81
CA GLN A 64 -5.12 6.43 1.45
C GLN A 64 -4.46 7.63 0.78
N GLU A 65 -4.29 8.71 1.54
CA GLU A 65 -3.68 9.91 1.01
C GLU A 65 -2.25 9.68 0.54
N GLU A 66 -1.44 8.99 1.36
CA GLU A 66 -0.06 8.68 1.00
C GLU A 66 0.02 7.72 -0.18
N PHE A 67 -0.88 6.74 -0.19
CA PHE A 67 -0.94 5.80 -1.30
C PHE A 67 -1.27 6.52 -2.61
N ASP A 68 -2.31 7.34 -2.60
CA ASP A 68 -2.77 8.03 -3.81
C ASP A 68 -1.71 8.98 -4.38
N LYS A 69 -0.87 9.55 -3.54
CA LYS A 69 0.21 10.43 -3.99
C LYS A 69 1.30 9.67 -4.75
N ASN A 70 1.55 8.43 -4.39
CA ASN A 70 2.75 7.72 -4.84
C ASN A 70 2.47 6.47 -5.65
N PHE A 71 1.24 6.01 -5.66
CA PHE A 71 0.85 4.76 -6.31
C PHE A 71 -0.49 4.90 -7.00
N GLU A 72 -0.75 4.01 -7.94
CA GLU A 72 -2.06 3.88 -8.56
C GLU A 72 -2.42 2.41 -8.66
N ILE A 73 -3.70 2.09 -8.53
CA ILE A 73 -4.18 0.72 -8.69
C ILE A 73 -4.23 0.41 -10.18
N ILE A 74 -3.71 -0.77 -10.53
CA ILE A 74 -3.75 -1.27 -11.89
C ILE A 74 -4.94 -2.21 -12.00
N VAL A 75 -5.78 -1.95 -12.95
CA VAL A 75 -6.98 -2.75 -13.18
C VAL A 75 -6.71 -3.82 -14.22
#